data_2c08ab97253491f549c2590346bac047
#
_entry.id   2c08ab97253491f549c2590346bac047
#
_cell.length_a   1.000
_cell.length_b   1.000
_cell.length_c   1.000
_cell.angle_alpha   90.00
_cell.angle_beta   90.00
_cell.angle_gamma   90.00
#
_symmetry.space_group_name_H-M   'P 1'
#
loop_
_entity.id
_entity.type
_entity.pdbx_description
1 polymer ?
#
loop_
_entity_poly.entity_id
_entity_poly.type
_entity_poly.pdbx_seq_one_letter_code
_entity_poly.pdbx_strand_id
1 'polypeptide(L)'
;MTVKNLFKILLAYGSWLPQILFFEIYYLFKEYKRSSFKILNNDRFTDNIPCPYFFLYKLRKFFLNTNIKSFIDLGCGNGRSISFFNNQQKINFYGIEYNAQIYKSCKKSFEKYDNVKIINDDIMTFNFLEFDCDCFFISDPLKKKYDFEKLIKKINEKNMNNGKRIYFITVNVDNNKREIFNNYKLIDSFQINNRG
;
A
#
# COMPACT_ATOMS: atom_id res chain seq x y z
N MET A 1 -17.11 -10.86 -10.40
CA MET A 1 -17.44 -9.59 -9.70
C MET A 1 -18.96 -9.46 -9.73
N THR A 2 -19.63 -9.41 -8.58
CA THR A 2 -21.10 -9.30 -8.52
C THR A 2 -21.53 -7.86 -8.82
N VAL A 3 -22.73 -7.67 -9.39
CA VAL A 3 -23.33 -6.34 -9.68
C VAL A 3 -23.36 -5.45 -8.42
N LYS A 4 -23.57 -6.06 -7.24
CA LYS A 4 -23.51 -5.37 -5.94
C LYS A 4 -22.14 -4.76 -5.63
N ASN A 5 -21.05 -5.44 -6.00
CA ASN A 5 -19.69 -4.93 -5.78
C ASN A 5 -19.34 -3.83 -6.78
N LEU A 6 -19.84 -3.93 -8.03
CA LEU A 6 -19.70 -2.86 -9.02
C LEU A 6 -20.41 -1.58 -8.56
N PHE A 7 -21.61 -1.71 -7.99
CA PHE A 7 -22.37 -0.56 -7.48
C PHE A 7 -21.70 0.11 -6.28
N LYS A 8 -21.08 -0.68 -5.39
CA LYS A 8 -20.26 -0.13 -4.27
C LYS A 8 -19.03 0.62 -4.77
N ILE A 9 -18.37 0.11 -5.81
CA ILE A 9 -17.23 0.77 -6.46
C ILE A 9 -17.70 2.07 -7.13
N LEU A 10 -18.81 2.06 -7.85
CA LEU A 10 -19.43 3.23 -8.46
C LEU A 10 -19.74 4.33 -7.44
N LEU A 11 -20.35 3.95 -6.32
CA LEU A 11 -20.68 4.88 -5.22
C LEU A 11 -19.41 5.41 -4.52
N ALA A 12 -18.37 4.59 -4.40
CA ALA A 12 -17.13 4.97 -3.72
C ALA A 12 -16.27 5.95 -4.54
N TYR A 13 -16.30 5.84 -5.88
CA TYR A 13 -15.38 6.60 -6.74
C TYR A 13 -16.07 7.70 -7.59
N GLY A 14 -17.41 7.69 -7.69
CA GLY A 14 -18.20 8.74 -8.35
C GLY A 14 -17.63 9.21 -9.69
N SER A 15 -17.39 10.51 -9.85
CA SER A 15 -16.88 11.12 -11.08
C SER A 15 -15.47 10.67 -11.49
N TRP A 16 -14.72 10.05 -10.57
CA TRP A 16 -13.38 9.51 -10.85
C TRP A 16 -13.39 8.11 -11.43
N LEU A 17 -14.54 7.46 -11.44
CA LEU A 17 -14.66 6.09 -11.92
C LEU A 17 -14.15 5.89 -13.36
N PRO A 18 -14.43 6.77 -14.35
CA PRO A 18 -13.93 6.61 -15.70
C PRO A 18 -12.39 6.59 -15.75
N GLN A 19 -11.73 7.47 -15.00
CA GLN A 19 -10.27 7.52 -14.92
C GLN A 19 -9.71 6.27 -14.25
N ILE A 20 -10.33 5.81 -13.16
CA ILE A 20 -9.92 4.59 -12.47
C ILE A 20 -10.04 3.39 -13.40
N LEU A 21 -11.17 3.23 -14.08
CA LEU A 21 -11.38 2.14 -15.04
C LEU A 21 -10.39 2.20 -16.20
N PHE A 22 -10.13 3.39 -16.74
CA PHE A 22 -9.13 3.55 -17.79
C PHE A 22 -7.75 3.05 -17.34
N PHE A 23 -7.29 3.46 -16.14
CA PHE A 23 -6.01 3.02 -15.62
C PHE A 23 -5.97 1.53 -15.29
N GLU A 24 -7.06 0.97 -14.73
CA GLU A 24 -7.15 -0.47 -14.47
C GLU A 24 -7.05 -1.28 -15.77
N ILE A 25 -7.79 -0.89 -16.81
CA ILE A 25 -7.74 -1.55 -18.12
C ILE A 25 -6.35 -1.40 -18.75
N TYR A 26 -5.79 -0.19 -18.78
CA TYR A 26 -4.46 0.07 -19.36
C TYR A 26 -3.37 -0.78 -18.72
N TYR A 27 -3.33 -0.86 -17.39
CA TYR A 27 -2.32 -1.63 -16.68
C TYR A 27 -2.60 -3.12 -16.65
N LEU A 28 -3.85 -3.56 -16.75
CA LEU A 28 -4.17 -4.98 -16.98
C LEU A 28 -3.53 -5.50 -18.27
N PHE A 29 -3.56 -4.73 -19.34
CA PHE A 29 -2.90 -5.10 -20.59
C PHE A 29 -1.37 -5.03 -20.51
N LYS A 30 -0.82 -4.09 -19.75
CA LYS A 30 0.62 -3.86 -19.67
C LYS A 30 1.34 -4.82 -18.70
N GLU A 31 0.73 -5.17 -17.58
CA GLU A 31 1.42 -5.90 -16.50
C GLU A 31 1.03 -7.38 -16.38
N TYR A 32 0.00 -7.85 -17.03
CA TYR A 32 -0.47 -9.25 -17.03
C TYR A 32 -0.65 -9.90 -15.65
N LYS A 33 -0.56 -9.14 -14.55
CA LYS A 33 -0.65 -9.66 -13.19
C LYS A 33 -2.04 -9.46 -12.64
N ARG A 34 -2.81 -10.54 -12.63
CA ARG A 34 -4.11 -10.59 -11.97
C ARG A 34 -3.93 -10.44 -10.47
N SER A 35 -4.24 -9.27 -9.94
CA SER A 35 -4.48 -9.13 -8.51
C SER A 35 -5.79 -9.86 -8.17
N SER A 36 -5.71 -10.95 -7.43
CA SER A 36 -6.91 -11.62 -6.93
C SER A 36 -7.47 -10.82 -5.76
N PHE A 37 -8.73 -10.43 -5.86
CA PHE A 37 -9.50 -9.96 -4.72
C PHE A 37 -9.80 -11.15 -3.82
N LYS A 38 -9.43 -11.09 -2.55
CA LYS A 38 -9.72 -12.14 -1.58
C LYS A 38 -10.30 -11.51 -0.31
N ILE A 39 -11.50 -11.96 0.05
CA ILE A 39 -12.12 -11.63 1.33
C ILE A 39 -11.43 -12.47 2.40
N LEU A 40 -10.86 -11.80 3.39
CA LEU A 40 -10.26 -12.43 4.56
C LEU A 40 -11.25 -12.28 5.72
N ASN A 41 -11.81 -13.39 6.21
CA ASN A 41 -12.54 -13.40 7.48
C ASN A 41 -11.54 -13.25 8.64
N ASN A 42 -11.12 -12.02 8.90
CA ASN A 42 -10.18 -11.70 9.97
C ASN A 42 -10.65 -10.44 10.70
N ASP A 43 -10.59 -10.45 12.04
CA ASP A 43 -11.07 -9.34 12.87
C ASP A 43 -10.10 -8.16 12.93
N ARG A 44 -8.83 -8.37 12.63
CA ARG A 44 -7.78 -7.36 12.68
C ARG A 44 -7.48 -6.76 11.31
N PHE A 45 -7.32 -7.59 10.28
CA PHE A 45 -6.91 -7.16 8.96
C PHE A 45 -8.10 -6.87 8.05
N THR A 46 -7.91 -5.91 7.15
CA THR A 46 -8.87 -5.62 6.08
C THR A 46 -8.79 -6.66 4.97
N ASP A 47 -9.79 -6.68 4.11
CA ASP A 47 -9.77 -7.52 2.93
C ASP A 47 -8.64 -7.13 1.98
N ASN A 48 -8.09 -8.10 1.24
CA ASN A 48 -7.07 -7.84 0.24
C ASN A 48 -7.68 -7.12 -0.98
N ILE A 49 -7.84 -5.79 -0.84
CA ILE A 49 -8.33 -4.91 -1.90
C ILE A 49 -7.11 -4.21 -2.52
N PRO A 50 -6.78 -4.53 -3.78
CA PRO A 50 -5.63 -3.91 -4.43
C PRO A 50 -5.81 -2.39 -4.55
N CYS A 51 -4.77 -1.62 -4.22
CA CYS A 51 -4.75 -0.18 -4.47
C CYS A 51 -4.95 0.08 -5.97
N PRO A 52 -5.92 0.91 -6.38
CA PRO A 52 -6.16 1.21 -7.80
C PRO A 52 -4.92 1.82 -8.47
N TYR A 53 -4.67 1.42 -9.73
CA TYR A 53 -3.53 1.94 -10.52
C TYR A 53 -3.57 3.46 -10.70
N PHE A 54 -4.75 4.05 -10.72
CA PHE A 54 -4.90 5.50 -10.76
C PHE A 54 -4.21 6.20 -9.57
N PHE A 55 -4.35 5.67 -8.35
CA PHE A 55 -3.66 6.21 -7.17
C PHE A 55 -2.14 6.01 -7.26
N LEU A 56 -1.71 4.83 -7.65
CA LEU A 56 -0.29 4.54 -7.85
C LEU A 56 0.33 5.49 -8.89
N TYR A 57 -0.39 5.78 -9.98
CA TYR A 57 0.03 6.74 -11.00
C TYR A 57 0.18 8.16 -10.43
N LYS A 58 -0.76 8.62 -9.60
CA LYS A 58 -0.65 9.92 -8.92
C LYS A 58 0.57 9.98 -8.00
N LEU A 59 0.86 8.90 -7.27
CA LEU A 59 2.02 8.81 -6.38
C LEU A 59 3.37 8.78 -7.13
N ARG A 60 3.38 8.44 -8.41
CA ARG A 60 4.61 8.40 -9.23
C ARG A 60 5.39 9.71 -9.16
N LYS A 61 4.71 10.86 -9.22
CA LYS A 61 5.35 12.18 -9.15
C LYS A 61 6.10 12.39 -7.84
N PHE A 62 5.55 11.91 -6.73
CA PHE A 62 6.20 11.95 -5.43
C PHE A 62 7.53 11.18 -5.45
N PHE A 63 7.55 9.96 -5.99
CA PHE A 63 8.77 9.16 -6.09
C PHE A 63 9.84 9.81 -6.96
N LEU A 64 9.45 10.45 -8.07
CA LEU A 64 10.40 11.15 -8.97
C LEU A 64 11.06 12.37 -8.30
N ASN A 65 10.38 12.98 -7.32
CA ASN A 65 10.84 14.20 -6.64
C ASN A 65 11.48 13.93 -5.27
N THR A 66 11.63 12.66 -4.87
CA THR A 66 12.20 12.27 -3.59
C THR A 66 13.38 11.32 -3.77
N ASN A 67 14.37 11.42 -2.89
CA ASN A 67 15.54 10.52 -2.90
C ASN A 67 15.26 9.28 -2.02
N ILE A 68 14.16 8.58 -2.28
CA ILE A 68 13.82 7.33 -1.60
C ILE A 68 14.70 6.21 -2.18
N LYS A 69 15.35 5.44 -1.30
CA LYS A 69 16.20 4.29 -1.67
C LYS A 69 15.55 2.96 -1.36
N SER A 70 14.55 2.97 -0.50
CA SER A 70 13.85 1.77 -0.04
C SER A 70 12.37 2.04 0.22
N PHE A 71 11.53 1.09 -0.17
CA PHE A 71 10.08 1.14 -0.06
C PHE A 71 9.57 -0.15 0.56
N ILE A 72 8.68 -0.06 1.53
CA ILE A 72 8.03 -1.21 2.14
C ILE A 72 6.50 -1.09 2.06
N ASP A 73 5.84 -2.10 1.51
CA ASP A 73 4.38 -2.21 1.43
C ASP A 73 3.87 -3.08 2.58
N LEU A 74 3.12 -2.48 3.50
CA LEU A 74 2.59 -3.11 4.70
C LEU A 74 1.20 -3.72 4.41
N GLY A 75 1.15 -5.02 4.23
CA GLY A 75 -0.01 -5.75 3.71
C GLY A 75 -0.01 -5.74 2.19
N CYS A 76 1.09 -6.16 1.59
CA CYS A 76 1.33 -5.98 0.15
C CYS A 76 0.39 -6.80 -0.75
N GLY A 77 -0.36 -7.77 -0.20
CA GLY A 77 -1.22 -8.62 -1.00
C GLY A 77 -0.46 -9.31 -2.14
N ASN A 78 -0.95 -9.16 -3.35
CA ASN A 78 -0.29 -9.69 -4.55
C ASN A 78 0.85 -8.81 -5.09
N GLY A 79 1.24 -7.75 -4.36
CA GLY A 79 2.37 -6.88 -4.69
C GLY A 79 2.13 -5.91 -5.84
N ARG A 80 0.89 -5.43 -6.03
CA ARG A 80 0.53 -4.50 -7.11
C ARG A 80 1.32 -3.19 -7.04
N SER A 81 1.44 -2.59 -5.86
CA SER A 81 2.21 -1.36 -5.61
C SER A 81 3.69 -1.56 -5.94
N ILE A 82 4.26 -2.67 -5.46
CA ILE A 82 5.65 -3.05 -5.71
C ILE A 82 5.88 -3.25 -7.21
N SER A 83 5.01 -4.00 -7.89
CA SER A 83 5.12 -4.22 -9.34
C SER A 83 5.07 -2.91 -10.12
N PHE A 84 4.16 -2.02 -9.74
CA PHE A 84 4.00 -0.72 -10.40
C PHE A 84 5.25 0.15 -10.28
N PHE A 85 5.80 0.29 -9.06
CA PHE A 85 6.94 1.16 -8.83
C PHE A 85 8.28 0.53 -9.23
N ASN A 86 8.45 -0.79 -9.10
CA ASN A 86 9.68 -1.48 -9.49
C ASN A 86 10.01 -1.32 -10.98
N ASN A 87 9.00 -1.17 -11.83
CA ASN A 87 9.19 -0.89 -13.26
C ASN A 87 9.68 0.54 -13.55
N GLN A 88 9.69 1.42 -12.55
CA GLN A 88 9.96 2.85 -12.72
C GLN A 88 11.13 3.37 -11.87
N GLN A 89 11.54 2.63 -10.86
CA GLN A 89 12.52 3.06 -9.86
C GLN A 89 13.53 1.94 -9.56
N LYS A 90 14.80 2.32 -9.50
CA LYS A 90 15.88 1.40 -9.07
C LYS A 90 16.11 1.54 -7.57
N ILE A 91 15.16 1.13 -6.76
CA ILE A 91 15.21 1.13 -5.30
C ILE A 91 14.96 -0.28 -4.76
N ASN A 92 15.23 -0.50 -3.50
CA ASN A 92 14.90 -1.76 -2.83
C ASN A 92 13.42 -1.77 -2.42
N PHE A 93 12.72 -2.84 -2.79
CA PHE A 93 11.32 -3.04 -2.46
C PHE A 93 11.14 -4.19 -1.48
N TYR A 94 10.33 -3.94 -0.47
CA TYR A 94 9.91 -4.95 0.51
C TYR A 94 8.40 -5.04 0.53
N GLY A 95 7.87 -6.26 0.68
CA GLY A 95 6.43 -6.47 0.90
C GLY A 95 6.22 -7.39 2.08
N ILE A 96 5.36 -7.01 3.02
CA ILE A 96 4.95 -7.88 4.12
C ILE A 96 3.53 -8.34 3.86
N GLU A 97 3.31 -9.65 3.89
CA GLU A 97 2.00 -10.25 3.71
C GLU A 97 1.76 -11.35 4.74
N TYR A 98 0.68 -11.18 5.52
CA TYR A 98 0.31 -12.12 6.58
C TYR A 98 -0.23 -13.45 6.05
N ASN A 99 -1.04 -13.40 4.99
CA ASN A 99 -1.65 -14.60 4.45
C ASN A 99 -0.65 -15.44 3.65
N ALA A 100 -0.33 -16.63 4.15
CA ALA A 100 0.68 -17.50 3.56
C ALA A 100 0.40 -17.90 2.09
N GLN A 101 -0.86 -18.04 1.68
CA GLN A 101 -1.21 -18.38 0.30
C GLN A 101 -0.99 -17.20 -0.64
N ILE A 102 -1.39 -15.99 -0.21
CA ILE A 102 -1.18 -14.76 -0.97
C ILE A 102 0.32 -14.48 -1.07
N TYR A 103 1.05 -14.60 0.06
CA TYR A 103 2.51 -14.49 0.09
C TYR A 103 3.20 -15.40 -0.92
N LYS A 104 2.87 -16.72 -0.95
CA LYS A 104 3.48 -17.67 -1.91
C LYS A 104 3.29 -17.22 -3.35
N SER A 105 2.08 -16.78 -3.71
CA SER A 105 1.78 -16.28 -5.05
C SER A 105 2.54 -14.99 -5.35
N CYS A 106 2.56 -14.05 -4.41
CA CYS A 106 3.28 -12.79 -4.53
C CYS A 106 4.78 -13.04 -4.69
N LYS A 107 5.41 -13.82 -3.80
CA LYS A 107 6.83 -14.14 -3.85
C LYS A 107 7.23 -14.73 -5.20
N LYS A 108 6.51 -15.74 -5.69
CA LYS A 108 6.73 -16.33 -7.02
C LYS A 108 6.74 -15.31 -8.15
N SER A 109 5.90 -14.28 -8.05
CA SER A 109 5.83 -13.22 -9.06
C SER A 109 7.07 -12.33 -9.10
N PHE A 110 7.84 -12.30 -8.02
CA PHE A 110 9.01 -11.43 -7.88
C PHE A 110 10.35 -12.17 -7.82
N GLU A 111 10.39 -13.50 -7.95
CA GLU A 111 11.63 -14.31 -7.88
C GLU A 111 12.74 -13.84 -8.82
N LYS A 112 12.39 -13.20 -9.93
CA LYS A 112 13.35 -12.71 -10.93
C LYS A 112 13.93 -11.31 -10.64
N TYR A 113 13.51 -10.66 -9.55
CA TYR A 113 13.93 -9.32 -9.22
C TYR A 113 14.76 -9.31 -7.95
N ASP A 114 16.07 -9.05 -8.07
CA ASP A 114 17.02 -9.07 -6.94
C ASP A 114 16.76 -7.94 -5.92
N ASN A 115 16.13 -6.86 -6.37
CA ASN A 115 15.77 -5.71 -5.54
C ASN A 115 14.38 -5.80 -4.88
N VAL A 116 13.69 -6.95 -4.99
CA VAL A 116 12.37 -7.16 -4.39
C VAL A 116 12.38 -8.32 -3.42
N LYS A 117 12.03 -8.07 -2.16
CA LYS A 117 11.90 -9.10 -1.13
C LYS A 117 10.50 -9.14 -0.56
N ILE A 118 9.82 -10.28 -0.69
CA ILE A 118 8.50 -10.51 -0.09
C ILE A 118 8.67 -11.37 1.16
N ILE A 119 8.01 -10.98 2.24
CA ILE A 119 8.14 -11.56 3.59
C ILE A 119 6.76 -12.01 4.06
N ASN A 120 6.69 -13.25 4.59
CA ASN A 120 5.46 -13.72 5.21
C ASN A 120 5.54 -13.45 6.71
N ASP A 121 4.87 -12.40 7.15
CA ASP A 121 4.86 -12.00 8.56
C ASP A 121 3.62 -11.15 8.88
N ASP A 122 3.36 -10.98 10.17
CA ASP A 122 2.36 -10.05 10.69
C ASP A 122 3.02 -8.67 10.90
N ILE A 123 2.50 -7.64 10.24
CA ILE A 123 3.01 -6.27 10.36
C ILE A 123 3.01 -5.76 11.81
N MET A 124 2.17 -6.31 12.68
CA MET A 124 2.10 -5.93 14.10
C MET A 124 3.26 -6.50 14.92
N THR A 125 3.77 -7.68 14.56
CA THR A 125 4.90 -8.33 15.24
C THR A 125 6.23 -8.17 14.51
N PHE A 126 6.20 -7.82 13.23
CA PHE A 126 7.36 -7.67 12.37
C PHE A 126 8.45 -6.77 12.98
N ASN A 127 9.69 -7.23 12.94
CA ASN A 127 10.83 -6.47 13.44
C ASN A 127 11.32 -5.44 12.42
N PHE A 128 10.82 -4.22 12.49
CA PHE A 128 11.26 -3.13 11.61
C PHE A 128 12.71 -2.70 11.84
N LEU A 129 13.33 -3.06 12.98
CA LEU A 129 14.71 -2.66 13.30
C LEU A 129 15.74 -3.25 12.32
N GLU A 130 15.44 -4.39 11.73
CA GLU A 130 16.31 -5.07 10.77
C GLU A 130 16.26 -4.49 9.35
N PHE A 131 15.32 -3.57 9.08
CA PHE A 131 15.11 -3.02 7.76
C PHE A 131 15.35 -1.51 7.73
N ASP A 132 16.35 -1.09 6.99
CA ASP A 132 16.59 0.33 6.74
C ASP A 132 15.68 0.81 5.59
N CYS A 133 14.49 1.30 5.95
CA CYS A 133 13.47 1.69 5.00
C CYS A 133 13.16 3.18 5.08
N ASP A 134 13.08 3.84 3.90
CA ASP A 134 12.78 5.27 3.79
C ASP A 134 11.29 5.56 3.63
N CYS A 135 10.54 4.65 3.00
CA CYS A 135 9.16 4.87 2.62
C CYS A 135 8.27 3.70 3.01
N PHE A 136 7.22 3.99 3.77
CA PHE A 136 6.22 3.05 4.25
C PHE A 136 4.90 3.29 3.52
N PHE A 137 4.49 2.33 2.69
CA PHE A 137 3.22 2.36 2.00
C PHE A 137 2.18 1.57 2.79
N ILE A 138 1.03 2.19 3.04
CA ILE A 138 -0.01 1.68 3.93
C ILE A 138 -1.36 1.85 3.24
N SER A 139 -1.87 0.80 2.61
CA SER A 139 -3.19 0.80 1.97
C SER A 139 -4.25 0.24 2.93
N ASP A 140 -4.43 0.91 4.06
CA ASP A 140 -5.37 0.60 5.15
C ASP A 140 -5.47 -0.89 5.52
N PRO A 141 -4.37 -1.55 5.92
CA PRO A 141 -4.34 -2.98 6.18
C PRO A 141 -5.01 -3.39 7.49
N LEU A 142 -5.33 -2.43 8.38
CA LEU A 142 -5.82 -2.68 9.73
C LEU A 142 -7.20 -2.07 9.95
N LYS A 143 -8.14 -2.84 10.50
CA LYS A 143 -9.52 -2.39 10.74
C LYS A 143 -9.62 -1.35 11.86
N LYS A 144 -8.88 -1.55 12.96
CA LYS A 144 -9.00 -0.73 14.17
C LYS A 144 -7.99 0.43 14.19
N LYS A 145 -8.43 1.64 14.57
CA LYS A 145 -7.57 2.81 14.78
C LYS A 145 -6.42 2.51 15.75
N TYR A 146 -6.72 1.85 16.86
CA TYR A 146 -5.73 1.49 17.88
C TYR A 146 -4.57 0.66 17.33
N ASP A 147 -4.87 -0.37 16.53
CA ASP A 147 -3.82 -1.21 15.93
C ASP A 147 -3.00 -0.41 14.91
N PHE A 148 -3.65 0.47 14.16
CA PHE A 148 -2.99 1.36 13.19
C PHE A 148 -2.04 2.34 13.91
N GLU A 149 -2.48 2.98 14.99
CA GLU A 149 -1.67 3.88 15.82
C GLU A 149 -0.44 3.16 16.40
N LYS A 150 -0.65 1.95 16.92
CA LYS A 150 0.42 1.10 17.46
C LYS A 150 1.47 0.76 16.39
N LEU A 151 1.03 0.47 15.17
CA LEU A 151 1.92 0.22 14.04
C LEU A 151 2.76 1.46 13.70
N ILE A 152 2.14 2.64 13.58
CA ILE A 152 2.85 3.89 13.27
C ILE A 152 3.86 4.24 14.36
N LYS A 153 3.47 4.09 15.64
CA LYS A 153 4.37 4.30 16.77
C LYS A 153 5.60 3.38 16.70
N LYS A 154 5.40 2.09 16.44
CA LYS A 154 6.48 1.11 16.31
C LYS A 154 7.47 1.44 15.18
N ILE A 155 6.97 1.92 14.05
CA ILE A 155 7.82 2.36 12.93
C ILE A 155 8.61 3.61 13.32
N ASN A 156 7.99 4.56 14.02
CA ASN A 156 8.64 5.79 14.46
C ASN A 156 9.74 5.56 15.49
N GLU A 157 9.49 4.73 16.49
CA GLU A 157 10.46 4.42 17.55
C GLU A 157 11.82 3.98 16.97
N LYS A 158 11.79 3.20 15.89
CA LYS A 158 13.00 2.83 15.16
C LYS A 158 13.72 4.04 14.56
N ASN A 159 12.97 4.91 13.89
CA ASN A 159 13.55 5.95 13.04
C ASN A 159 13.97 7.20 13.83
N MET A 160 13.33 7.46 14.98
CA MET A 160 13.73 8.55 15.88
C MET A 160 15.16 8.39 16.39
N ASN A 161 15.60 7.15 16.65
CA ASN A 161 16.94 6.85 17.12
C ASN A 161 18.04 7.08 16.05
N ASN A 162 17.67 7.11 14.78
CA ASN A 162 18.60 7.20 13.66
C ASN A 162 18.66 8.59 13.01
N GLY A 163 17.80 9.55 13.43
CA GLY A 163 17.70 10.88 12.83
C GLY A 163 17.31 10.87 11.33
N LYS A 164 16.85 9.75 10.83
CA LYS A 164 16.53 9.54 9.41
C LYS A 164 15.15 10.08 9.07
N ARG A 165 15.06 10.81 7.95
CA ARG A 165 13.76 11.18 7.39
C ARG A 165 13.07 9.96 6.79
N ILE A 166 11.82 9.71 7.20
CA ILE A 166 10.96 8.68 6.64
C ILE A 166 9.70 9.28 6.03
N TYR A 167 9.12 8.56 5.09
CA TYR A 167 7.88 8.94 4.42
C TYR A 167 6.81 7.90 4.69
N PHE A 168 5.61 8.37 5.04
CA PHE A 168 4.41 7.56 5.08
C PHE A 168 3.54 7.89 3.88
N ILE A 169 3.19 6.89 3.10
CA ILE A 169 2.18 6.99 2.04
C ILE A 169 0.98 6.19 2.49
N THR A 170 -0.12 6.87 2.77
CA THR A 170 -1.36 6.23 3.21
C THR A 170 -2.42 6.32 2.12
N VAL A 171 -3.10 5.20 1.85
CA VAL A 171 -4.19 5.12 0.89
C VAL A 171 -5.42 4.53 1.55
N ASN A 172 -6.60 5.08 1.26
CA ASN A 172 -7.91 4.66 1.79
C ASN A 172 -8.06 4.72 3.32
N VAL A 173 -7.16 5.44 3.99
CA VAL A 173 -7.23 5.62 5.45
C VAL A 173 -8.36 6.57 5.81
N ASP A 174 -9.25 6.16 6.72
CA ASP A 174 -10.37 6.97 7.20
C ASP A 174 -9.91 8.20 8.02
N ASN A 175 -10.82 9.16 8.25
CA ASN A 175 -10.49 10.40 8.94
C ASN A 175 -9.97 10.16 10.37
N ASN A 176 -10.50 9.17 11.09
CA ASN A 176 -10.07 8.89 12.46
C ASN A 176 -8.62 8.41 12.52
N LYS A 177 -8.18 7.61 11.54
CA LYS A 177 -6.80 7.16 11.44
C LYS A 177 -5.86 8.26 10.91
N ARG A 178 -6.37 9.19 10.06
CA ARG A 178 -5.59 10.34 9.57
C ARG A 178 -5.12 11.25 10.70
N GLU A 179 -5.88 11.41 11.77
CA GLU A 179 -5.51 12.21 12.94
C GLU A 179 -4.16 11.80 13.55
N ILE A 180 -3.75 10.54 13.40
CA ILE A 180 -2.47 10.01 13.88
C ILE A 180 -1.29 10.76 13.23
N PHE A 181 -1.50 11.33 12.04
CA PHE A 181 -0.49 12.06 11.29
C PHE A 181 -0.53 13.58 11.47
N ASN A 182 -1.34 14.12 12.40
CA ASN A 182 -1.45 15.57 12.61
C ASN A 182 -0.12 16.27 12.93
N ASN A 183 0.81 15.54 13.56
CA ASN A 183 2.16 16.06 13.90
C ASN A 183 3.20 15.81 12.79
N TYR A 184 2.78 15.27 11.64
CA TYR A 184 3.68 15.02 10.52
C TYR A 184 3.55 16.13 9.48
N LYS A 185 4.66 16.42 8.79
CA LYS A 185 4.62 17.35 7.67
C LYS A 185 3.88 16.72 6.50
N LEU A 186 2.71 17.25 6.16
CA LEU A 186 2.02 16.88 4.93
C LEU A 186 2.80 17.42 3.72
N ILE A 187 3.17 16.53 2.80
CA ILE A 187 3.87 16.87 1.56
C ILE A 187 2.88 17.03 0.42
N ASP A 188 1.95 16.08 0.30
CA ASP A 188 0.92 16.08 -0.74
C ASP A 188 -0.30 15.31 -0.25
N SER A 189 -1.48 15.69 -0.70
CA SER A 189 -2.71 14.97 -0.43
C SER A 189 -3.61 14.96 -1.66
N PHE A 190 -4.24 13.83 -1.89
CA PHE A 190 -5.21 13.66 -2.97
C PHE A 190 -6.47 13.01 -2.39
N GLN A 191 -7.58 13.72 -2.49
CA GLN A 191 -8.88 13.20 -2.07
C GLN A 191 -9.79 13.01 -3.28
N ILE A 192 -10.46 11.85 -3.30
CA ILE A 192 -11.65 11.67 -4.11
C ILE A 192 -12.83 12.07 -3.23
N ASN A 193 -13.30 13.29 -3.42
CA ASN A 193 -14.46 13.80 -2.70
C ASN A 193 -15.72 13.10 -3.21
N ASN A 194 -16.19 12.09 -2.49
CA ASN A 194 -17.53 11.54 -2.67
C ASN A 194 -18.06 10.99 -1.34
N ARG A 195 -18.04 11.82 -0.33
CA ARG A 195 -18.96 11.68 0.81
C ARG A 195 -19.33 13.08 1.23
N GLY A 196 -20.34 13.65 0.51
CA GLY A 196 -21.25 14.59 1.11
C GLY A 196 -22.16 13.82 2.03
#